data_8ceb7d3daac473fc3365610dca8d6d8e
#
_entry.id   8ceb7d3daac473fc3365610dca8d6d8e
#
_cell.length_a   1.000
_cell.length_b   1.000
_cell.length_c   1.000
_cell.angle_alpha   90.00
_cell.angle_beta   90.00
_cell.angle_gamma   90.00
#
_symmetry.space_group_name_H-M   'P 1'
#
loop_
_entity.id
_entity.type
_entity.pdbx_description
1 polymer ?
#
loop_
_entity_poly.entity_id
_entity_poly.type
_entity_poly.pdbx_seq_one_letter_code
_entity_poly.pdbx_strand_id
1 'polypeptide(L)'
;YGPLDFMYTSVNRALGQLIVAMFLFYSGFGVMESILHKERYIIFFPRRRLLPFFVNFEIAALIYLMVSCVTGQTPTFQYAVKGFLAWESLGNSNWYVFAILYLYVVTYVVFRVRETKIFRKIPMFAAVCGIVFFSGIYILWMRYEEKGGWWYDTILCYSAGMFFAMFRSSFEMWLSRKRSHLRYLLC
;
A
#
# COMPACT_ATOMS: atom_id res chain seq x y z
N TYR A 1 -7.76 -30.01 16.11
CA TYR A 1 -7.83 -28.54 16.24
C TYR A 1 -8.63 -28.24 17.50
N GLY A 2 -7.97 -27.69 18.53
CA GLY A 2 -8.61 -27.28 19.76
C GLY A 2 -9.20 -25.88 19.68
N PRO A 3 -10.11 -25.46 20.59
CA PRO A 3 -10.66 -24.10 20.61
C PRO A 3 -9.58 -23.00 20.76
N LEU A 4 -8.46 -23.33 21.41
CA LEU A 4 -7.31 -22.42 21.53
C LEU A 4 -6.60 -22.18 20.19
N ASP A 5 -6.53 -23.20 19.31
CA ASP A 5 -5.92 -23.05 17.96
C ASP A 5 -6.74 -22.10 17.09
N PHE A 6 -8.07 -22.12 17.22
CA PHE A 6 -8.95 -21.20 16.51
C PHE A 6 -8.73 -19.75 16.97
N MET A 7 -8.65 -19.51 18.28
CA MET A 7 -8.39 -18.19 18.82
C MET A 7 -7.01 -17.68 18.39
N TYR A 8 -5.97 -18.51 18.50
CA TYR A 8 -4.61 -18.17 18.10
C TYR A 8 -4.54 -17.81 16.60
N THR A 9 -5.13 -18.62 15.73
CA THR A 9 -5.16 -18.39 14.28
C THR A 9 -5.93 -17.11 13.92
N SER A 10 -7.06 -16.86 14.59
CA SER A 10 -7.87 -15.65 14.35
C SER A 10 -7.15 -14.38 14.79
N VAL A 11 -6.50 -14.39 15.95
CA VAL A 11 -5.70 -13.27 16.46
C VAL A 11 -4.50 -12.99 15.54
N ASN A 12 -3.75 -14.01 15.15
CA ASN A 12 -2.60 -13.85 14.25
C ASN A 12 -3.01 -13.29 12.88
N ARG A 13 -4.14 -13.74 12.33
CA ARG A 13 -4.68 -13.23 11.07
C ARG A 13 -5.08 -11.77 11.22
N ALA A 14 -5.78 -11.39 12.28
CA ALA A 14 -6.19 -10.02 12.53
C ALA A 14 -5.00 -9.08 12.73
N LEU A 15 -3.99 -9.50 13.50
CA LEU A 15 -2.76 -8.73 13.70
C LEU A 15 -1.98 -8.56 12.40
N GLY A 16 -1.85 -9.62 11.59
CA GLY A 16 -1.18 -9.55 10.30
C GLY A 16 -1.85 -8.54 9.36
N GLN A 17 -3.18 -8.57 9.27
CA GLN A 17 -3.95 -7.61 8.47
C GLN A 17 -3.80 -6.17 9.00
N LEU A 18 -3.81 -5.98 10.32
CA LEU A 18 -3.62 -4.67 10.93
C LEU A 18 -2.25 -4.08 10.60
N ILE A 19 -1.18 -4.88 10.69
CA ILE A 19 0.19 -4.46 10.36
C ILE A 19 0.26 -4.01 8.89
N VAL A 20 -0.33 -4.77 7.98
CA VAL A 20 -0.35 -4.41 6.55
C VAL A 20 -1.19 -3.16 6.30
N ALA A 21 -2.35 -3.03 6.95
CA ALA A 21 -3.18 -1.83 6.88
C ALA A 21 -2.41 -0.57 7.32
N MET A 22 -1.70 -0.66 8.46
CA MET A 22 -0.83 0.42 8.95
C MET A 22 0.30 0.73 7.96
N PHE A 23 0.95 -0.30 7.43
CA PHE A 23 2.03 -0.14 6.44
C PHE A 23 1.54 0.60 5.18
N LEU A 24 0.38 0.20 4.63
CA LEU A 24 -0.23 0.85 3.48
C LEU A 24 -0.65 2.29 3.81
N PHE A 25 -1.25 2.51 4.99
CA PHE A 25 -1.64 3.84 5.44
C PHE A 25 -0.42 4.78 5.52
N TYR A 26 0.63 4.39 6.22
CA TYR A 26 1.83 5.22 6.35
C TYR A 26 2.57 5.40 5.02
N SER A 27 2.49 4.42 4.14
CA SER A 27 3.05 4.54 2.78
C SER A 27 2.31 5.62 1.98
N GLY A 28 0.97 5.59 1.98
CA GLY A 28 0.14 6.61 1.34
C GLY A 28 0.32 8.00 1.96
N PHE A 29 0.34 8.07 3.30
CA PHE A 29 0.64 9.29 4.04
C PHE A 29 1.97 9.90 3.62
N GLY A 30 3.06 9.14 3.67
CA GLY A 30 4.41 9.63 3.36
C GLY A 30 4.60 10.02 1.88
N VAL A 31 3.90 9.35 0.97
CA VAL A 31 3.88 9.74 -0.45
C VAL A 31 3.16 11.07 -0.61
N MET A 32 1.99 11.24 -0.01
CA MET A 32 1.21 12.48 -0.11
C MET A 32 1.93 13.66 0.53
N GLU A 33 2.50 13.51 1.72
CA GLU A 33 3.36 14.51 2.38
C GLU A 33 4.52 14.93 1.47
N SER A 34 5.13 13.96 0.78
CA SER A 34 6.20 14.26 -0.17
C SER A 34 5.71 15.01 -1.41
N ILE A 35 4.51 14.72 -1.90
CA ILE A 35 3.87 15.43 -3.03
C ILE A 35 3.53 16.87 -2.64
N LEU A 36 3.08 17.09 -1.40
CA LEU A 36 2.70 18.43 -0.92
C LEU A 36 3.90 19.34 -0.66
N HIS A 37 5.01 18.78 -0.18
CA HIS A 37 6.13 19.59 0.34
C HIS A 37 7.40 19.57 -0.54
N LYS A 38 7.50 18.66 -1.54
CA LYS A 38 8.71 18.54 -2.37
C LYS A 38 8.40 18.86 -3.82
N GLU A 39 9.06 19.89 -4.35
CA GLU A 39 8.97 20.21 -5.77
C GLU A 39 9.43 19.04 -6.65
N ARG A 40 8.72 18.84 -7.76
CA ARG A 40 9.02 17.81 -8.77
C ARG A 40 9.13 16.38 -8.22
N TYR A 41 8.55 16.10 -7.04
CA TYR A 41 8.63 14.79 -6.41
C TYR A 41 8.14 13.67 -7.35
N ILE A 42 7.04 13.90 -8.04
CA ILE A 42 6.43 12.91 -8.96
C ILE A 42 7.36 12.56 -10.13
N ILE A 43 8.13 13.50 -10.64
CA ILE A 43 9.07 13.22 -11.74
C ILE A 43 10.13 12.20 -11.31
N PHE A 44 10.62 12.31 -10.07
CA PHE A 44 11.64 11.43 -9.53
C PHE A 44 11.06 10.23 -8.77
N PHE A 45 9.75 10.13 -8.64
CA PHE A 45 9.06 9.07 -7.89
C PHE A 45 9.46 7.65 -8.34
N PRO A 46 9.52 7.32 -9.68
CA PRO A 46 9.93 5.99 -10.11
C PRO A 46 11.34 5.63 -9.64
N ARG A 47 12.30 6.56 -9.72
CA ARG A 47 13.69 6.34 -9.31
C ARG A 47 13.88 6.28 -7.80
N ARG A 48 13.12 7.09 -7.03
CA ARG A 48 13.34 7.26 -5.58
C ARG A 48 12.48 6.35 -4.70
N ARG A 49 11.38 5.84 -5.23
CA ARG A 49 10.43 5.00 -4.48
C ARG A 49 10.18 3.66 -5.14
N LEU A 50 9.73 3.66 -6.39
CA LEU A 50 9.32 2.45 -7.07
C LEU A 50 10.51 1.53 -7.36
N LEU A 51 11.57 2.04 -7.97
CA LEU A 51 12.73 1.24 -8.33
C LEU A 51 13.48 0.64 -7.12
N PRO A 52 13.82 1.41 -6.05
CA PRO A 52 14.46 0.82 -4.87
C PRO A 52 13.58 -0.23 -4.18
N PHE A 53 12.27 0.00 -4.10
CA PHE A 53 11.34 -0.96 -3.53
C PHE A 53 11.31 -2.26 -4.37
N PHE A 54 11.21 -2.15 -5.68
CA PHE A 54 11.22 -3.29 -6.59
C PHE A 54 12.54 -4.07 -6.52
N VAL A 55 13.68 -3.39 -6.58
CA VAL A 55 15.01 -4.03 -6.49
C VAL A 55 15.20 -4.78 -5.17
N ASN A 56 14.81 -4.18 -4.04
CA ASN A 56 14.87 -4.85 -2.73
C ASN A 56 13.97 -6.10 -2.70
N PHE A 57 12.81 -6.03 -3.32
CA PHE A 57 11.93 -7.19 -3.46
C PHE A 57 12.57 -8.29 -4.32
N GLU A 58 13.16 -7.94 -5.46
CA GLU A 58 13.83 -8.89 -6.35
C GLU A 58 15.00 -9.61 -5.67
N ILE A 59 15.77 -8.88 -4.86
CA ILE A 59 16.87 -9.49 -4.06
C ILE A 59 16.28 -10.49 -3.07
N ALA A 60 15.20 -10.15 -2.37
CA ALA A 60 14.54 -11.08 -1.46
C ALA A 60 13.98 -12.30 -2.19
N ALA A 61 13.32 -12.11 -3.35
CA ALA A 61 12.79 -13.20 -4.17
C ALA A 61 13.89 -14.15 -4.65
N LEU A 62 15.06 -13.62 -5.05
CA LEU A 62 16.23 -14.41 -5.41
C LEU A 62 16.74 -15.27 -4.25
N ILE A 63 16.80 -14.70 -3.03
CA ILE A 63 17.21 -15.44 -1.83
C ILE A 63 16.23 -16.61 -1.56
N TYR A 64 14.92 -16.35 -1.62
CA TYR A 64 13.91 -17.38 -1.44
C TYR A 64 14.00 -18.47 -2.52
N LEU A 65 14.24 -18.09 -3.77
CA LEU A 65 14.45 -19.04 -4.86
C LEU A 65 15.69 -19.93 -4.62
N MET A 66 16.81 -19.33 -4.18
CA MET A 66 18.03 -20.10 -3.84
C MET A 66 17.76 -21.08 -2.70
N VAL A 67 17.06 -20.66 -1.63
CA VAL A 67 16.70 -21.55 -0.53
C VAL A 67 15.80 -22.69 -1.02
N SER A 68 14.80 -22.41 -1.86
CA SER A 68 13.94 -23.44 -2.46
C SER A 68 14.74 -24.47 -3.26
N CYS A 69 15.71 -24.04 -4.05
CA CYS A 69 16.57 -24.95 -4.81
C CYS A 69 17.45 -25.83 -3.89
N VAL A 70 18.02 -25.26 -2.82
CA VAL A 70 18.84 -26.00 -1.85
C VAL A 70 18.01 -27.03 -1.06
N THR A 71 16.75 -26.70 -0.76
CA THR A 71 15.83 -27.61 -0.06
C THR A 71 15.19 -28.67 -0.96
N GLY A 72 15.59 -28.73 -2.25
CA GLY A 72 15.08 -29.71 -3.22
C GLY A 72 13.71 -29.35 -3.82
N GLN A 73 13.17 -28.20 -3.51
CA GLN A 73 11.95 -27.66 -4.11
C GLN A 73 12.31 -26.76 -5.29
N THR A 74 12.53 -27.36 -6.47
CA THR A 74 12.81 -26.56 -7.68
C THR A 74 11.51 -26.09 -8.31
N PRO A 75 11.19 -24.78 -8.22
CA PRO A 75 10.00 -24.25 -8.86
C PRO A 75 10.13 -24.30 -10.39
N THR A 76 9.03 -24.54 -11.08
CA THR A 76 8.97 -24.46 -12.54
C THR A 76 9.33 -23.03 -12.98
N PHE A 77 9.95 -22.87 -14.15
CA PHE A 77 10.32 -21.56 -14.70
C PHE A 77 9.16 -20.56 -14.70
N GLN A 78 7.97 -20.99 -15.11
CA GLN A 78 6.77 -20.14 -15.09
C GLN A 78 6.38 -19.69 -13.67
N TYR A 79 6.51 -20.58 -12.68
CA TYR A 79 6.23 -20.26 -11.29
C TYR A 79 7.25 -19.27 -10.72
N ALA A 80 8.53 -19.45 -11.04
CA ALA A 80 9.58 -18.52 -10.66
C ALA A 80 9.33 -17.11 -11.23
N VAL A 81 9.00 -16.99 -12.53
CA VAL A 81 8.67 -15.71 -13.17
C VAL A 81 7.48 -15.03 -12.49
N LYS A 82 6.42 -15.78 -12.18
CA LYS A 82 5.27 -15.24 -11.43
C LYS A 82 5.66 -14.79 -10.02
N GLY A 83 6.60 -15.49 -9.38
CA GLY A 83 7.15 -15.11 -8.08
C GLY A 83 7.90 -13.77 -8.11
N PHE A 84 8.73 -13.54 -9.13
CA PHE A 84 9.40 -12.26 -9.37
C PHE A 84 8.44 -11.12 -9.70
N LEU A 85 7.27 -11.42 -10.28
CA LEU A 85 6.20 -10.43 -10.45
C LEU A 85 5.34 -10.22 -9.20
N ALA A 86 5.72 -10.80 -8.07
CA ALA A 86 4.96 -10.82 -6.81
C ALA A 86 3.55 -11.43 -6.93
N TRP A 87 3.26 -12.18 -8.02
CA TRP A 87 1.97 -12.81 -8.26
C TRP A 87 1.80 -14.16 -7.56
N GLU A 88 2.90 -14.93 -7.46
CA GLU A 88 2.94 -16.21 -6.76
C GLU A 88 3.95 -16.17 -5.62
N SER A 89 3.73 -16.99 -4.58
CA SER A 89 4.62 -17.05 -3.42
C SER A 89 5.79 -17.99 -3.69
N LEU A 90 7.02 -17.52 -3.54
CA LEU A 90 8.22 -18.35 -3.52
C LEU A 90 8.59 -18.84 -2.11
N GLY A 91 7.58 -18.99 -1.23
CA GLY A 91 7.76 -19.27 0.19
C GLY A 91 7.67 -18.02 1.07
N ASN A 92 7.39 -16.88 0.48
CA ASN A 92 7.18 -15.59 1.13
C ASN A 92 5.77 -15.04 0.83
N SER A 93 5.32 -14.08 1.62
CA SER A 93 4.01 -13.44 1.43
C SER A 93 4.13 -12.26 0.46
N ASN A 94 4.08 -12.53 -0.84
CA ASN A 94 4.31 -11.51 -1.90
C ASN A 94 3.10 -10.61 -2.16
N TRP A 95 1.92 -10.99 -1.75
CA TRP A 95 0.67 -10.31 -2.09
C TRP A 95 0.67 -8.83 -1.75
N TYR A 96 1.22 -8.43 -0.59
CA TYR A 96 1.28 -7.02 -0.20
C TYR A 96 2.27 -6.20 -1.05
N VAL A 97 3.33 -6.87 -1.55
CA VAL A 97 4.32 -6.27 -2.45
C VAL A 97 3.66 -5.94 -3.79
N PHE A 98 2.88 -6.86 -4.34
CA PHE A 98 2.10 -6.62 -5.55
C PHE A 98 1.12 -5.46 -5.37
N ALA A 99 0.37 -5.44 -4.25
CA ALA A 99 -0.57 -4.38 -3.94
C ALA A 99 0.10 -3.00 -3.84
N ILE A 100 1.23 -2.88 -3.14
CA ILE A 100 1.93 -1.58 -2.99
C ILE A 100 2.59 -1.13 -4.30
N LEU A 101 3.14 -2.04 -5.11
CA LEU A 101 3.67 -1.72 -6.44
C LEU A 101 2.56 -1.20 -7.35
N TYR A 102 1.41 -1.86 -7.38
CA TYR A 102 0.23 -1.40 -8.10
C TYR A 102 -0.15 0.02 -7.68
N LEU A 103 -0.29 0.28 -6.37
CA LEU A 103 -0.64 1.59 -5.83
C LEU A 103 0.39 2.66 -6.17
N TYR A 104 1.68 2.33 -6.17
CA TYR A 104 2.74 3.26 -6.56
C TYR A 104 2.67 3.61 -8.04
N VAL A 105 2.42 2.62 -8.91
CA VAL A 105 2.24 2.87 -10.35
C VAL A 105 1.02 3.75 -10.60
N VAL A 106 -0.12 3.42 -9.99
CA VAL A 106 -1.35 4.20 -10.10
C VAL A 106 -1.13 5.64 -9.61
N THR A 107 -0.49 5.80 -8.44
CA THR A 107 -0.17 7.13 -7.89
C THR A 107 0.70 7.92 -8.84
N TYR A 108 1.75 7.32 -9.38
CA TYR A 108 2.61 7.97 -10.36
C TYR A 108 1.83 8.42 -11.59
N VAL A 109 1.02 7.55 -12.18
CA VAL A 109 0.24 7.86 -13.38
C VAL A 109 -0.76 8.98 -13.12
N VAL A 110 -1.56 8.88 -12.06
CA VAL A 110 -2.58 9.87 -11.70
C VAL A 110 -1.97 11.25 -11.47
N PHE A 111 -0.91 11.33 -10.67
CA PHE A 111 -0.28 12.62 -10.39
C PHE A 111 0.54 13.15 -11.57
N ARG A 112 1.11 12.28 -12.39
CA ARG A 112 1.81 12.68 -13.61
C ARG A 112 0.87 13.25 -14.65
N VAL A 113 -0.30 12.63 -14.83
CA VAL A 113 -1.38 13.16 -15.69
C VAL A 113 -1.86 14.51 -15.18
N ARG A 114 -2.04 14.66 -13.84
CA ARG A 114 -2.42 15.93 -13.22
C ARG A 114 -1.40 17.06 -13.47
N GLU A 115 -0.10 16.78 -13.58
CA GLU A 115 0.92 17.78 -13.90
C GLU A 115 0.84 18.31 -15.34
N THR A 116 0.14 17.61 -16.25
CA THR A 116 -0.03 18.07 -17.63
C THR A 116 -0.88 19.35 -17.70
N LYS A 117 -0.66 20.17 -18.74
CA LYS A 117 -1.36 21.45 -18.91
C LYS A 117 -2.88 21.32 -18.87
N ILE A 118 -3.42 20.21 -19.41
CA ILE A 118 -4.87 19.96 -19.53
C ILE A 118 -5.48 19.70 -18.15
N PHE A 119 -4.80 18.90 -17.32
CA PHE A 119 -5.34 18.41 -16.04
C PHE A 119 -4.82 19.15 -14.80
N ARG A 120 -3.98 20.18 -14.99
CA ARG A 120 -3.39 20.97 -13.89
C ARG A 120 -4.44 21.66 -12.99
N LYS A 121 -5.64 21.92 -13.54
CA LYS A 121 -6.77 22.52 -12.78
C LYS A 121 -7.48 21.52 -11.86
N ILE A 122 -7.23 20.21 -12.01
CA ILE A 122 -7.84 19.20 -11.17
C ILE A 122 -7.34 19.37 -9.72
N PRO A 123 -8.25 19.50 -8.74
CA PRO A 123 -7.86 19.62 -7.34
C PRO A 123 -7.14 18.35 -6.86
N MET A 124 -6.26 18.50 -5.88
CA MET A 124 -5.52 17.40 -5.26
C MET A 124 -6.44 16.29 -4.77
N PHE A 125 -7.57 16.70 -4.16
CA PHE A 125 -8.62 15.80 -3.69
C PHE A 125 -9.13 14.86 -4.79
N ALA A 126 -9.43 15.40 -5.97
CA ALA A 126 -9.93 14.59 -7.09
C ALA A 126 -8.86 13.61 -7.61
N ALA A 127 -7.58 13.96 -7.55
CA ALA A 127 -6.50 13.04 -7.87
C ALA A 127 -6.47 11.84 -6.89
N VAL A 128 -6.63 12.08 -5.59
CA VAL A 128 -6.71 10.99 -4.59
C VAL A 128 -7.99 10.17 -4.78
N CYS A 129 -9.13 10.78 -5.12
CA CYS A 129 -10.34 10.04 -5.52
C CYS A 129 -10.10 9.14 -6.73
N GLY A 130 -9.27 9.58 -7.69
CA GLY A 130 -8.82 8.74 -8.80
C GLY A 130 -8.07 7.50 -8.33
N ILE A 131 -7.20 7.62 -7.31
CA ILE A 131 -6.50 6.46 -6.73
C ILE A 131 -7.49 5.52 -6.04
N VAL A 132 -8.50 6.05 -5.32
CA VAL A 132 -9.59 5.22 -4.75
C VAL A 132 -10.33 4.45 -5.83
N PHE A 133 -10.65 5.11 -6.95
CA PHE A 133 -11.31 4.46 -8.09
C PHE A 133 -10.45 3.30 -8.64
N PHE A 134 -9.16 3.51 -8.89
CA PHE A 134 -8.26 2.45 -9.35
C PHE A 134 -8.08 1.35 -8.29
N SER A 135 -8.10 1.69 -6.99
CA SER A 135 -8.13 0.68 -5.93
C SER A 135 -9.40 -0.18 -5.98
N GLY A 136 -10.54 0.42 -6.34
CA GLY A 136 -11.77 -0.32 -6.61
C GLY A 136 -11.64 -1.30 -7.78
N ILE A 137 -11.02 -0.87 -8.88
CA ILE A 137 -10.71 -1.76 -10.03
C ILE A 137 -9.81 -2.91 -9.59
N TYR A 138 -8.78 -2.65 -8.77
CA TYR A 138 -7.91 -3.69 -8.21
C TYR A 138 -8.70 -4.71 -7.40
N ILE A 139 -9.61 -4.28 -6.52
CA ILE A 139 -10.46 -5.16 -5.72
C ILE A 139 -11.30 -6.08 -6.62
N LEU A 140 -11.92 -5.51 -7.66
CA LEU A 140 -12.72 -6.28 -8.61
C LEU A 140 -11.85 -7.29 -9.38
N TRP A 141 -10.66 -6.89 -9.80
CA TRP A 141 -9.72 -7.78 -10.48
C TRP A 141 -9.26 -8.93 -9.58
N MET A 142 -8.87 -8.66 -8.32
CA MET A 142 -8.45 -9.70 -7.39
C MET A 142 -9.59 -10.68 -7.05
N ARG A 143 -10.83 -10.20 -6.99
CA ARG A 143 -12.02 -11.04 -6.82
C ARG A 143 -12.28 -11.91 -8.05
N TYR A 144 -12.12 -11.37 -9.23
CA TYR A 144 -12.26 -12.13 -10.49
C TYR A 144 -11.21 -13.24 -10.59
N GLU A 145 -9.98 -12.99 -10.13
CA GLU A 145 -8.90 -13.98 -10.06
C GLU A 145 -9.03 -14.94 -8.86
N GLU A 146 -10.15 -14.90 -8.15
CA GLU A 146 -10.44 -15.74 -6.97
C GLU A 146 -9.35 -15.67 -5.88
N LYS A 147 -8.59 -14.56 -5.80
CA LYS A 147 -7.59 -14.35 -4.76
C LYS A 147 -8.24 -14.18 -3.39
N GLY A 148 -7.58 -14.68 -2.34
CA GLY A 148 -8.07 -14.54 -0.97
C GLY A 148 -8.23 -13.07 -0.54
N GLY A 149 -9.16 -12.80 0.39
CA GLY A 149 -9.49 -11.44 0.88
C GLY A 149 -8.29 -10.61 1.30
N TRP A 150 -7.25 -11.26 1.84
CA TRP A 150 -6.02 -10.59 2.26
C TRP A 150 -5.29 -9.85 1.11
N TRP A 151 -5.56 -10.15 -0.16
CA TRP A 151 -5.01 -9.45 -1.31
C TRP A 151 -5.55 -8.03 -1.46
N TYR A 152 -6.77 -7.75 -0.99
CA TYR A 152 -7.47 -6.50 -1.28
C TYR A 152 -8.15 -5.83 -0.08
N ASP A 153 -8.34 -6.51 1.05
CA ASP A 153 -9.09 -5.96 2.20
C ASP A 153 -8.48 -4.65 2.75
N THR A 154 -7.16 -4.51 2.67
CA THR A 154 -6.43 -3.37 3.25
C THR A 154 -6.03 -2.30 2.22
N ILE A 155 -6.31 -2.49 0.93
CA ILE A 155 -5.77 -1.63 -0.13
C ILE A 155 -6.21 -0.16 -0.01
N LEU A 156 -7.42 0.08 0.48
CA LEU A 156 -7.97 1.43 0.66
C LEU A 156 -7.27 2.21 1.79
N CYS A 157 -6.55 1.52 2.69
CA CYS A 157 -5.78 2.17 3.75
C CYS A 157 -4.70 3.10 3.19
N TYR A 158 -4.17 2.80 2.00
CA TYR A 158 -3.22 3.68 1.31
C TYR A 158 -3.85 5.03 0.96
N SER A 159 -5.02 5.02 0.34
CA SER A 159 -5.76 6.25 0.02
C SER A 159 -6.21 7.00 1.27
N ALA A 160 -6.60 6.28 2.33
CA ALA A 160 -6.91 6.88 3.62
C ALA A 160 -5.72 7.64 4.21
N GLY A 161 -4.51 7.07 4.12
CA GLY A 161 -3.27 7.76 4.50
C GLY A 161 -3.02 9.02 3.69
N MET A 162 -3.28 9.00 2.38
CA MET A 162 -3.16 10.19 1.52
C MET A 162 -4.17 11.28 1.91
N PHE A 163 -5.43 10.92 2.15
CA PHE A 163 -6.43 11.88 2.63
C PHE A 163 -6.04 12.46 4.00
N PHE A 164 -5.56 11.63 4.91
CA PHE A 164 -5.12 12.10 6.22
C PHE A 164 -3.98 13.13 6.10
N ALA A 165 -3.01 12.90 5.22
CA ALA A 165 -1.93 13.86 4.95
C ALA A 165 -2.47 15.20 4.42
N MET A 166 -3.45 15.17 3.51
CA MET A 166 -4.07 16.39 2.96
C MET A 166 -4.81 17.22 4.01
N PHE A 167 -5.48 16.58 4.94
CA PHE A 167 -6.32 17.24 5.94
C PHE A 167 -5.69 17.33 7.33
N ARG A 168 -4.40 16.94 7.44
CA ARG A 168 -3.69 16.87 8.73
C ARG A 168 -3.77 18.17 9.51
N SER A 169 -3.48 19.31 8.89
CA SER A 169 -3.52 20.62 9.56
C SER A 169 -4.92 20.97 10.08
N SER A 170 -5.96 20.67 9.30
CA SER A 170 -7.34 20.88 9.71
C SER A 170 -7.74 19.97 10.87
N PHE A 171 -7.27 18.73 10.85
CA PHE A 171 -7.49 17.74 11.90
C PHE A 171 -6.75 18.11 13.20
N GLU A 172 -5.51 18.57 13.10
CA GLU A 172 -4.72 19.06 14.25
C GLU A 172 -5.37 20.30 14.88
N MET A 173 -5.86 21.25 14.07
CA MET A 173 -6.62 22.41 14.56
C MET A 173 -7.92 22.01 15.27
N TRP A 174 -8.65 21.05 14.72
CA TRP A 174 -9.88 20.55 15.33
C TRP A 174 -9.61 19.86 16.67
N LEU A 175 -8.56 19.02 16.75
CA LEU A 175 -8.15 18.36 17.99
C LEU A 175 -7.68 19.37 19.06
N SER A 176 -6.89 20.37 18.66
CA SER A 176 -6.42 21.41 19.60
C SER A 176 -7.58 22.20 20.18
N ARG A 177 -8.60 22.51 19.36
CA ARG A 177 -9.82 23.19 19.79
C ARG A 177 -10.62 22.34 20.78
N LYS A 178 -10.78 21.03 20.51
CA LYS A 178 -11.50 20.10 21.39
C LYS A 178 -10.75 19.85 22.70
N ARG A 179 -9.41 19.82 22.65
CA ARG A 179 -8.56 19.67 23.86
C ARG A 179 -8.62 20.90 24.77
N SER A 180 -8.85 22.09 24.21
CA SER A 180 -9.14 23.30 24.97
C SER A 180 -10.43 23.16 25.77
N HIS A 181 -11.52 22.67 25.17
CA HIS A 181 -12.79 22.43 25.88
C HIS A 181 -12.66 21.38 27.00
N LEU A 182 -11.87 20.32 26.80
CA LEU A 182 -11.60 19.34 27.85
C LEU A 182 -10.81 19.91 29.02
N ARG A 183 -9.91 20.86 28.78
CA ARG A 183 -9.20 21.57 29.87
C ARG A 183 -10.12 22.43 30.72
N TYR A 184 -11.16 23.04 30.13
CA TYR A 184 -12.15 23.81 30.87
C TYR A 184 -13.16 22.94 31.66
N LEU A 185 -13.29 21.64 31.34
CA LEU A 185 -14.11 20.68 32.07
C LEU A 185 -13.40 20.02 33.24
N LEU A 186 -12.05 20.16 33.32
CA LEU A 186 -11.19 19.57 34.35
C LEU A 186 -10.65 20.63 35.36
N CYS A 187 -11.01 21.90 35.19
CA CYS A 187 -10.87 23.01 36.15
C CYS A 187 -12.20 23.42 36.72
#